data_b377e4817a8f198e893ca9204f1798c4
#
_entry.id   b377e4817a8f198e893ca9204f1798c4
#
_cell.length_a   1.000
_cell.length_b   1.000
_cell.length_c   1.000
_cell.angle_alpha   90.00
_cell.angle_beta   90.00
_cell.angle_gamma   90.00
#
_symmetry.space_group_name_H-M   'P 1'
#
loop_
_entity.id
_entity.type
_entity.pdbx_description
1 polymer ?
#
loop_
_entity_poly.entity_id
_entity_poly.type
_entity_poly.pdbx_seq_one_letter_code
_entity_poly.pdbx_strand_id
1 'polypeptide(L)'
;MLNRRQCLGAGLGAAWAVSGCGRTGPSASPIQGGFTDGQPERGHWLRDRLHSGKPWPLPDKVFTTRVLIAGGGVAGLAAARALRLRGMEDFALLEMEDTAGGNSRGGQLGGLACPLGAHYLPLPGDDAPEVQDLLEELGLRQRMAGRWQYDDRYLCHSPQERLFFQGEWQEGLLPLSGVGEETLAQYRVFATLVEQARKAARWTLPVQNWPLAPVKSALVAMKFIAYLDQHGITDRHLRWYLDYCCRDDYGAGIATVSAWAGIHYFASRHGFHAPGSDAPEREGLLTWPEGNAWLTQRLAAPLGERLHTGRVVVGITHNKQGVEVDAFNAVTQSLERWQAERAVVALPLFVAARVVQNPPDVLRQAARQVVYAPWLVANIHLHSALHDRPGAAPSWDNVLFDGVKGADGAQGVGGLGYVDATHQHLQAQPGATVLTHYRALGDFSVGAAGGASAAGAPIGAGGRAWLLNRPWADWRDQILAELSVAHPDLVAKTTAVDITRYGHAMAVPIPSANGQIGFWTASNKREQLSKKERLLSRPTLTWERLHFAHSDWAGYSVFEEAF
;
A
#
# COMPACT_ATOMS: atom_id res chain seq x y z
N MET A 1 -31.03 63.48 -52.57
CA MET A 1 -30.24 63.83 -51.40
C MET A 1 -30.94 63.25 -50.16
N LEU A 2 -30.45 62.19 -49.63
CA LEU A 2 -31.03 61.55 -48.45
C LEU A 2 -30.67 62.34 -47.19
N ASN A 3 -31.65 62.62 -46.35
CA ASN A 3 -31.58 63.45 -45.16
C ASN A 3 -30.83 62.71 -44.04
N ARG A 4 -30.05 63.41 -43.19
CA ARG A 4 -29.21 62.91 -42.08
C ARG A 4 -29.93 61.97 -41.13
N ARG A 5 -31.25 62.00 -41.06
CA ARG A 5 -32.04 61.08 -40.24
C ARG A 5 -32.22 59.68 -40.84
N GLN A 6 -32.04 59.55 -42.17
CA GLN A 6 -32.14 58.23 -42.84
C GLN A 6 -30.83 57.44 -42.82
N CYS A 7 -29.70 58.10 -42.61
CA CYS A 7 -28.43 57.43 -42.43
C CYS A 7 -28.24 56.84 -41.02
N LEU A 8 -28.95 57.36 -40.00
CA LEU A 8 -28.87 56.80 -38.61
C LEU A 8 -29.75 55.55 -38.40
N GLY A 9 -30.76 55.35 -39.24
CA GLY A 9 -31.63 54.17 -39.20
C GLY A 9 -31.00 52.91 -39.82
N ALA A 10 -30.06 53.07 -40.76
CA ALA A 10 -29.39 51.97 -41.44
C ALA A 10 -28.16 51.45 -40.64
N GLY A 11 -27.63 52.26 -39.70
CA GLY A 11 -26.48 51.89 -38.88
C GLY A 11 -26.80 51.01 -37.63
N LEU A 12 -28.07 51.04 -37.18
CA LEU A 12 -28.51 50.29 -36.01
C LEU A 12 -28.98 48.86 -36.33
N GLY A 13 -29.28 48.56 -37.60
CA GLY A 13 -29.66 47.20 -38.02
C GLY A 13 -28.48 46.25 -38.28
N ALA A 14 -27.26 46.79 -38.47
CA ALA A 14 -26.08 46.01 -38.76
C ALA A 14 -25.29 45.62 -37.46
N ALA A 15 -25.61 46.24 -36.32
CA ALA A 15 -24.90 45.98 -35.05
C ALA A 15 -25.45 44.78 -34.26
N TRP A 16 -26.60 44.21 -34.67
CA TRP A 16 -27.21 43.07 -33.98
C TRP A 16 -26.96 41.71 -34.65
N ALA A 17 -26.24 41.66 -35.77
CA ALA A 17 -25.91 40.41 -36.47
C ALA A 17 -24.51 39.87 -36.19
N VAL A 18 -23.70 40.52 -35.32
CA VAL A 18 -22.32 40.12 -35.02
C VAL A 18 -22.14 39.61 -33.57
N SER A 19 -23.21 39.57 -32.76
CA SER A 19 -23.15 39.11 -31.38
C SER A 19 -23.46 37.62 -31.20
N GLY A 20 -23.37 36.80 -32.24
CA GLY A 20 -23.70 35.39 -32.23
C GLY A 20 -22.52 34.42 -32.42
N CYS A 21 -21.27 34.89 -32.45
CA CYS A 21 -20.12 34.01 -32.35
C CYS A 21 -19.79 33.78 -30.85
N GLY A 22 -20.57 32.96 -30.20
CA GLY A 22 -20.11 32.29 -28.98
C GLY A 22 -18.78 31.62 -29.32
N ARG A 23 -17.68 32.15 -28.80
CA ARG A 23 -16.44 31.36 -28.67
C ARG A 23 -16.81 30.12 -27.85
N THR A 24 -17.19 29.06 -28.54
CA THR A 24 -17.01 27.73 -27.98
C THR A 24 -15.50 27.62 -27.81
N GLY A 25 -15.01 27.90 -26.60
CA GLY A 25 -13.68 27.47 -26.23
C GLY A 25 -13.57 26.00 -26.61
N PRO A 26 -12.36 25.48 -26.88
CA PRO A 26 -12.20 24.08 -27.21
C PRO A 26 -12.91 23.30 -26.11
N SER A 27 -13.93 22.51 -26.48
CA SER A 27 -14.59 21.58 -25.58
C SER A 27 -13.47 20.72 -25.01
N ALA A 28 -13.21 20.85 -23.70
CA ALA A 28 -12.23 20.02 -23.05
C ALA A 28 -12.58 18.56 -23.38
N SER A 29 -11.66 17.84 -23.98
CA SER A 29 -11.88 16.42 -24.27
C SER A 29 -12.25 15.73 -22.99
N PRO A 30 -13.25 14.84 -22.98
CA PRO A 30 -13.66 14.16 -21.75
C PRO A 30 -12.47 13.40 -21.16
N ILE A 31 -12.27 13.51 -19.83
CA ILE A 31 -11.24 12.76 -19.11
C ILE A 31 -11.51 11.28 -19.31
N GLN A 32 -10.54 10.57 -19.87
CA GLN A 32 -10.60 9.15 -20.15
C GLN A 32 -10.20 8.31 -18.92
N GLY A 33 -10.36 6.99 -18.99
CA GLY A 33 -9.89 6.05 -18.01
C GLY A 33 -10.94 5.05 -17.55
N GLY A 34 -10.63 4.33 -16.50
CA GLY A 34 -11.46 3.25 -15.98
C GLY A 34 -10.89 2.60 -14.74
N PHE A 35 -11.45 1.43 -14.40
CA PHE A 35 -10.84 0.56 -13.40
C PHE A 35 -9.78 -0.32 -14.05
N THR A 36 -8.58 -0.29 -13.48
CA THR A 36 -7.41 -1.08 -13.90
C THR A 36 -7.07 -2.14 -12.83
N ASP A 37 -8.10 -2.66 -12.20
CA ASP A 37 -7.96 -3.74 -11.23
C ASP A 37 -7.18 -4.90 -11.89
N GLY A 38 -6.57 -5.76 -11.06
CA GLY A 38 -6.04 -7.04 -11.56
C GLY A 38 -7.16 -7.91 -12.14
N GLN A 39 -7.11 -9.19 -11.86
CA GLN A 39 -8.15 -10.14 -12.31
C GLN A 39 -9.10 -10.51 -11.14
N PRO A 40 -9.90 -9.56 -10.60
CA PRO A 40 -10.76 -9.83 -9.44
C PRO A 40 -11.77 -10.93 -9.72
N GLU A 41 -12.18 -11.11 -10.99
CA GLU A 41 -13.08 -12.17 -11.42
C GLU A 41 -12.50 -13.56 -11.13
N ARG A 42 -11.18 -13.75 -11.24
CA ARG A 42 -10.52 -15.02 -10.89
C ARG A 42 -10.64 -15.32 -9.39
N GLY A 43 -10.44 -14.30 -8.55
CA GLY A 43 -10.61 -14.43 -7.10
C GLY A 43 -12.08 -14.65 -6.69
N HIS A 44 -13.00 -13.92 -7.30
CA HIS A 44 -14.45 -14.08 -7.06
C HIS A 44 -14.94 -15.44 -7.57
N TRP A 45 -14.50 -15.87 -8.75
CA TRP A 45 -14.78 -17.21 -9.27
C TRP A 45 -14.31 -18.31 -8.31
N LEU A 46 -13.07 -18.21 -7.78
CA LEU A 46 -12.57 -19.17 -6.77
C LEU A 46 -13.47 -19.18 -5.53
N ARG A 47 -13.80 -18.00 -4.99
CA ARG A 47 -14.69 -17.86 -3.83
C ARG A 47 -16.02 -18.56 -4.07
N ASP A 48 -16.69 -18.24 -5.18
CA ASP A 48 -18.02 -18.72 -5.50
C ASP A 48 -18.01 -20.23 -5.79
N ARG A 49 -16.94 -20.70 -6.42
CA ARG A 49 -16.72 -22.12 -6.69
C ARG A 49 -16.53 -22.91 -5.39
N LEU A 50 -15.72 -22.41 -4.46
CA LEU A 50 -15.54 -23.03 -3.14
C LEU A 50 -16.83 -23.05 -2.33
N HIS A 51 -17.61 -21.97 -2.34
CA HIS A 51 -18.91 -21.91 -1.67
C HIS A 51 -19.95 -22.87 -2.27
N SER A 52 -19.86 -23.16 -3.56
CA SER A 52 -20.81 -24.07 -4.21
C SER A 52 -20.69 -25.52 -3.72
N GLY A 53 -19.58 -25.89 -3.08
CA GLY A 53 -19.30 -27.26 -2.62
C GLY A 53 -19.20 -28.30 -3.75
N LYS A 54 -19.27 -27.88 -5.02
CA LYS A 54 -19.17 -28.79 -6.16
C LYS A 54 -17.76 -29.37 -6.26
N PRO A 55 -17.59 -30.67 -6.50
CA PRO A 55 -16.27 -31.26 -6.66
C PRO A 55 -15.52 -30.65 -7.86
N TRP A 56 -14.19 -30.56 -7.74
CA TRP A 56 -13.35 -30.17 -8.85
C TRP A 56 -13.32 -31.29 -9.91
N PRO A 57 -13.25 -30.96 -11.22
CA PRO A 57 -13.01 -31.96 -12.25
C PRO A 57 -11.64 -32.64 -12.04
N LEU A 58 -11.41 -33.75 -12.71
CA LEU A 58 -10.10 -34.36 -12.74
C LEU A 58 -9.11 -33.41 -13.46
N PRO A 59 -7.84 -33.36 -13.01
CA PRO A 59 -6.82 -32.55 -13.67
C PRO A 59 -6.57 -33.04 -15.10
N ASP A 60 -6.50 -32.11 -16.04
CA ASP A 60 -6.20 -32.41 -17.45
C ASP A 60 -4.71 -32.69 -17.67
N LYS A 61 -3.85 -32.10 -16.81
CA LYS A 61 -2.40 -32.25 -16.86
C LYS A 61 -1.84 -32.41 -15.46
N VAL A 62 -0.74 -33.18 -15.38
CA VAL A 62 0.01 -33.39 -14.15
C VAL A 62 1.46 -32.94 -14.39
N PHE A 63 1.97 -32.08 -13.52
CA PHE A 63 3.34 -31.60 -13.51
C PHE A 63 4.03 -32.05 -12.22
N THR A 64 5.35 -32.19 -12.27
CA THR A 64 6.16 -32.61 -11.12
C THR A 64 7.29 -31.62 -10.90
N THR A 65 7.56 -31.26 -9.64
CA THR A 65 8.68 -30.41 -9.23
C THR A 65 9.07 -30.74 -7.80
N ARG A 66 10.26 -30.36 -7.36
CA ARG A 66 10.66 -30.61 -5.96
C ARG A 66 9.97 -29.64 -4.98
N VAL A 67 9.87 -28.37 -5.36
CA VAL A 67 9.22 -27.34 -4.50
C VAL A 67 8.20 -26.57 -5.33
N LEU A 68 6.98 -26.45 -4.81
CA LEU A 68 5.97 -25.60 -5.40
C LEU A 68 5.75 -24.35 -4.54
N ILE A 69 5.70 -23.18 -5.16
CA ILE A 69 5.38 -21.91 -4.52
C ILE A 69 4.01 -21.48 -5.01
N ALA A 70 3.05 -21.34 -4.10
CA ALA A 70 1.71 -20.87 -4.37
C ALA A 70 1.59 -19.39 -3.98
N GLY A 71 1.46 -18.50 -4.97
CA GLY A 71 1.40 -17.04 -4.85
C GLY A 71 2.69 -16.35 -5.28
N GLY A 72 2.58 -15.43 -6.25
CA GLY A 72 3.69 -14.67 -6.83
C GLY A 72 3.80 -13.22 -6.34
N GLY A 73 3.29 -12.92 -5.13
CA GLY A 73 3.56 -11.67 -4.43
C GLY A 73 5.00 -11.61 -3.90
N VAL A 74 5.35 -10.55 -3.16
CA VAL A 74 6.71 -10.34 -2.62
C VAL A 74 7.21 -11.57 -1.87
N ALA A 75 6.40 -12.19 -0.99
CA ALA A 75 6.78 -13.36 -0.22
C ALA A 75 7.11 -14.58 -1.09
N GLY A 76 6.31 -14.85 -2.13
CA GLY A 76 6.58 -15.95 -3.06
C GLY A 76 7.82 -15.72 -3.92
N LEU A 77 8.02 -14.48 -4.38
CA LEU A 77 9.22 -14.09 -5.12
C LEU A 77 10.49 -14.15 -4.24
N ALA A 78 10.40 -13.75 -2.97
CA ALA A 78 11.48 -13.90 -2.01
C ALA A 78 11.83 -15.36 -1.75
N ALA A 79 10.82 -16.24 -1.61
CA ALA A 79 11.02 -17.67 -1.49
C ALA A 79 11.72 -18.26 -2.73
N ALA A 80 11.30 -17.87 -3.93
CA ALA A 80 11.92 -18.29 -5.20
C ALA A 80 13.39 -17.83 -5.28
N ARG A 81 13.67 -16.56 -4.91
CA ARG A 81 15.04 -16.04 -4.80
C ARG A 81 15.86 -16.87 -3.83
N ALA A 82 15.33 -17.13 -2.63
CA ALA A 82 16.03 -17.90 -1.61
C ALA A 82 16.37 -19.33 -2.06
N LEU A 83 15.51 -19.99 -2.83
CA LEU A 83 15.80 -21.30 -3.44
C LEU A 83 16.93 -21.19 -4.45
N ARG A 84 16.88 -20.23 -5.38
CA ARG A 84 17.93 -20.02 -6.40
C ARG A 84 19.28 -19.74 -5.76
N LEU A 85 19.36 -18.88 -4.77
CA LEU A 85 20.61 -18.56 -4.06
C LEU A 85 21.23 -19.79 -3.35
N ARG A 86 20.42 -20.82 -3.11
CA ARG A 86 20.88 -22.11 -2.55
C ARG A 86 21.11 -23.19 -3.60
N GLY A 87 21.07 -22.84 -4.90
CA GLY A 87 21.26 -23.76 -6.02
C GLY A 87 20.08 -24.72 -6.24
N MET A 88 18.91 -24.44 -5.68
CA MET A 88 17.69 -25.21 -5.93
C MET A 88 16.98 -24.61 -7.14
N GLU A 89 17.09 -25.30 -8.29
CA GLU A 89 16.50 -24.87 -9.55
C GLU A 89 15.21 -25.62 -9.91
N ASP A 90 14.96 -26.77 -9.27
CA ASP A 90 13.75 -27.58 -9.49
C ASP A 90 12.61 -27.08 -8.59
N PHE A 91 11.97 -25.99 -9.01
CA PHE A 91 10.78 -25.45 -8.39
C PHE A 91 9.88 -24.76 -9.43
N ALA A 92 8.60 -24.62 -9.10
CA ALA A 92 7.64 -23.82 -9.86
C ALA A 92 6.93 -22.82 -8.96
N LEU A 93 6.57 -21.65 -9.50
CA LEU A 93 5.80 -20.61 -8.83
C LEU A 93 4.51 -20.35 -9.61
N LEU A 94 3.37 -20.49 -8.93
CA LEU A 94 2.03 -20.24 -9.50
C LEU A 94 1.51 -18.89 -9.06
N GLU A 95 1.08 -18.06 -10.00
CA GLU A 95 0.49 -16.74 -9.77
C GLU A 95 -0.87 -16.62 -10.45
N MET A 96 -1.87 -16.12 -9.71
CA MET A 96 -3.23 -15.94 -10.22
C MET A 96 -3.34 -14.86 -11.29
N GLU A 97 -2.62 -13.77 -11.12
CA GLU A 97 -2.62 -12.64 -12.03
C GLU A 97 -1.81 -12.94 -13.31
N ASP A 98 -1.88 -12.05 -14.29
CA ASP A 98 -1.10 -12.16 -15.52
C ASP A 98 0.36 -11.73 -15.34
N THR A 99 0.67 -11.05 -14.22
CA THR A 99 2.01 -10.65 -13.79
C THR A 99 2.22 -10.89 -12.32
N ALA A 100 3.42 -11.31 -11.92
CA ALA A 100 3.79 -11.41 -10.51
C ALA A 100 3.98 -10.03 -9.86
N GLY A 101 3.93 -9.98 -8.53
CA GLY A 101 4.18 -8.78 -7.74
C GLY A 101 3.16 -8.53 -6.62
N GLY A 102 1.98 -9.15 -6.69
CA GLY A 102 0.92 -8.93 -5.68
C GLY A 102 0.50 -7.45 -5.60
N ASN A 103 0.61 -6.83 -4.41
CA ASN A 103 0.32 -5.41 -4.22
C ASN A 103 1.47 -4.49 -4.68
N SER A 104 2.62 -5.04 -5.08
CA SER A 104 3.78 -4.32 -5.62
C SER A 104 3.82 -4.41 -7.15
N ARG A 105 2.70 -4.11 -7.81
CA ARG A 105 2.56 -4.07 -9.27
C ARG A 105 2.67 -2.65 -9.79
N GLY A 106 3.11 -2.50 -11.02
CA GLY A 106 3.16 -1.24 -11.75
C GLY A 106 2.43 -1.34 -13.08
N GLY A 107 2.18 -0.18 -13.66
CA GLY A 107 1.53 -0.02 -14.95
C GLY A 107 2.08 1.18 -15.71
N GLN A 108 1.33 1.61 -16.71
CA GLN A 108 1.62 2.80 -17.48
C GLN A 108 0.33 3.57 -17.78
N LEU A 109 0.40 4.89 -17.73
CA LEU A 109 -0.69 5.77 -18.13
C LEU A 109 -0.11 6.92 -18.98
N GLY A 110 -0.66 7.14 -20.15
CA GLY A 110 -0.12 8.14 -21.08
C GLY A 110 1.33 7.86 -21.53
N GLY A 111 1.77 6.60 -21.50
CA GLY A 111 3.15 6.21 -21.84
C GLY A 111 4.17 6.40 -20.70
N LEU A 112 3.75 6.89 -19.53
CA LEU A 112 4.56 7.06 -18.34
C LEU A 112 4.32 5.91 -17.37
N ALA A 113 5.40 5.39 -16.78
CA ALA A 113 5.32 4.37 -15.75
C ALA A 113 4.67 4.94 -14.48
N CYS A 114 3.87 4.12 -13.79
CA CYS A 114 3.24 4.50 -12.54
C CYS A 114 3.01 3.27 -11.64
N PRO A 115 2.96 3.42 -10.31
CA PRO A 115 2.63 2.33 -9.42
C PRO A 115 1.14 2.01 -9.49
N LEU A 116 0.79 0.73 -9.40
CA LEU A 116 -0.59 0.29 -9.21
C LEU A 116 -0.89 -0.06 -7.74
N GLY A 117 0.11 0.00 -6.86
CA GLY A 117 0.02 -0.32 -5.44
C GLY A 117 1.17 0.28 -4.65
N ALA A 118 1.95 -0.55 -3.93
CA ALA A 118 3.10 -0.10 -3.15
C ALA A 118 4.12 0.66 -4.01
N HIS A 119 4.64 1.79 -3.49
CA HIS A 119 5.32 2.76 -4.32
C HIS A 119 6.69 3.21 -3.82
N TYR A 120 7.11 2.82 -2.62
CA TYR A 120 8.43 3.14 -2.06
C TYR A 120 8.96 2.04 -1.14
N LEU A 121 10.24 2.12 -0.84
CA LEU A 121 10.90 1.28 0.17
C LEU A 121 11.77 2.19 1.06
N PRO A 122 11.49 2.28 2.38
CA PRO A 122 12.42 2.91 3.31
C PRO A 122 13.77 2.20 3.28
N LEU A 123 14.86 2.91 3.55
CA LEU A 123 16.16 2.26 3.66
C LEU A 123 16.13 1.21 4.78
N PRO A 124 16.40 -0.08 4.47
CA PRO A 124 16.23 -1.15 5.44
C PRO A 124 17.27 -1.04 6.56
N GLY A 125 16.79 -1.11 7.80
CA GLY A 125 17.63 -1.17 8.99
C GLY A 125 18.42 -2.49 9.12
N ASP A 126 19.28 -2.57 10.14
CA ASP A 126 20.11 -3.75 10.40
C ASP A 126 19.32 -5.02 10.76
N ASP A 127 18.03 -4.87 11.05
CA ASP A 127 17.13 -5.98 11.35
C ASP A 127 16.51 -6.63 10.11
N ALA A 128 16.73 -6.05 8.92
CA ALA A 128 16.25 -6.54 7.62
C ALA A 128 17.41 -6.96 6.67
N PRO A 129 18.33 -7.86 7.09
CA PRO A 129 19.51 -8.20 6.30
C PRO A 129 19.16 -8.82 4.94
N GLU A 130 18.04 -9.52 4.80
CA GLU A 130 17.64 -10.11 3.53
C GLU A 130 17.24 -9.05 2.50
N VAL A 131 16.57 -7.97 2.95
CA VAL A 131 16.26 -6.83 2.07
C VAL A 131 17.54 -6.10 1.72
N GLN A 132 18.46 -5.94 2.67
CA GLN A 132 19.78 -5.37 2.40
C GLN A 132 20.55 -6.19 1.35
N ASP A 133 20.57 -7.51 1.48
CA ASP A 133 21.20 -8.43 0.50
C ASP A 133 20.55 -8.32 -0.89
N LEU A 134 19.23 -8.14 -0.95
CA LEU A 134 18.54 -7.89 -2.22
C LEU A 134 19.02 -6.59 -2.86
N LEU A 135 19.12 -5.51 -2.09
CA LEU A 135 19.56 -4.22 -2.61
C LEU A 135 21.02 -4.25 -3.08
N GLU A 136 21.87 -5.05 -2.44
CA GLU A 136 23.26 -5.29 -2.91
C GLU A 136 23.27 -6.09 -4.22
N GLU A 137 22.49 -7.17 -4.32
CA GLU A 137 22.35 -7.97 -5.55
C GLU A 137 21.88 -7.12 -6.73
N LEU A 138 20.96 -6.19 -6.48
CA LEU A 138 20.41 -5.29 -7.49
C LEU A 138 21.29 -4.06 -7.78
N GLY A 139 22.42 -3.91 -7.08
CA GLY A 139 23.33 -2.78 -7.24
C GLY A 139 22.82 -1.44 -6.68
N LEU A 140 21.75 -1.49 -5.87
CA LEU A 140 21.17 -0.31 -5.22
C LEU A 140 21.91 0.11 -3.95
N ARG A 141 22.70 -0.79 -3.37
CA ARG A 141 23.50 -0.59 -2.17
C ARG A 141 24.87 -1.20 -2.37
N GLN A 142 25.91 -0.43 -2.06
CA GLN A 142 27.30 -0.90 -2.17
C GLN A 142 28.16 -0.35 -1.05
N ARG A 143 29.26 -1.04 -0.76
CA ARG A 143 30.21 -0.57 0.26
C ARG A 143 31.33 0.25 -0.38
N MET A 144 31.38 1.54 -0.07
CA MET A 144 32.42 2.45 -0.56
C MET A 144 33.18 3.07 0.61
N ALA A 145 34.50 2.99 0.60
CA ALA A 145 35.39 3.51 1.66
C ALA A 145 34.95 3.08 3.08
N GLY A 146 34.44 1.85 3.23
CA GLY A 146 34.00 1.29 4.51
C GLY A 146 32.59 1.69 4.95
N ARG A 147 31.89 2.54 4.20
CA ARG A 147 30.51 2.97 4.48
C ARG A 147 29.56 2.39 3.45
N TRP A 148 28.32 2.15 3.86
CA TRP A 148 27.23 1.79 2.95
C TRP A 148 26.75 3.04 2.24
N GLN A 149 26.63 2.94 0.91
CA GLN A 149 26.07 3.98 0.05
C GLN A 149 24.97 3.36 -0.80
N TYR A 150 23.91 4.12 -0.99
CA TYR A 150 22.81 3.78 -1.88
C TYR A 150 22.97 4.53 -3.19
N ASP A 151 22.43 4.00 -4.27
CA ASP A 151 22.48 4.62 -5.59
C ASP A 151 21.57 5.86 -5.61
N ASP A 152 22.17 7.03 -5.75
CA ASP A 152 21.50 8.34 -5.75
C ASP A 152 20.39 8.46 -6.80
N ARG A 153 20.44 7.66 -7.87
CA ARG A 153 19.41 7.65 -8.91
C ARG A 153 18.07 7.11 -8.41
N TYR A 154 18.07 6.32 -7.34
CA TYR A 154 16.90 5.68 -6.75
C TYR A 154 16.56 6.19 -5.36
N LEU A 155 17.43 6.97 -4.76
CA LEU A 155 17.08 7.73 -3.57
C LEU A 155 16.09 8.84 -3.94
N CYS A 156 15.04 8.99 -3.15
CA CYS A 156 14.07 10.05 -3.34
C CYS A 156 14.76 11.42 -3.25
N HIS A 157 14.66 12.21 -4.33
CA HIS A 157 15.27 13.53 -4.39
C HIS A 157 14.59 14.52 -3.46
N SER A 158 15.36 15.47 -2.91
CA SER A 158 14.81 16.58 -2.14
C SER A 158 14.15 17.62 -3.08
N PRO A 159 13.01 18.20 -2.69
CA PRO A 159 12.23 17.94 -1.48
C PRO A 159 11.46 16.62 -1.58
N GLN A 160 11.45 15.86 -0.48
CA GLN A 160 10.88 14.52 -0.44
C GLN A 160 9.37 14.56 -0.22
N GLU A 161 8.91 15.45 0.67
CA GLU A 161 7.51 15.54 1.09
C GLU A 161 7.10 16.98 1.41
N ARG A 162 5.82 17.30 1.19
CA ARG A 162 5.23 18.59 1.56
C ARG A 162 3.76 18.45 1.94
N LEU A 163 3.30 19.37 2.79
CA LEU A 163 1.92 19.43 3.26
C LEU A 163 1.24 20.72 2.80
N PHE A 164 0.08 20.60 2.16
CA PHE A 164 -0.79 21.73 1.91
C PHE A 164 -1.61 22.03 3.17
N PHE A 165 -1.27 23.12 3.84
CA PHE A 165 -1.84 23.51 5.12
C PHE A 165 -2.14 25.01 5.15
N GLN A 166 -3.34 25.40 5.60
CA GLN A 166 -3.77 26.81 5.66
C GLN A 166 -3.65 27.60 4.33
N GLY A 167 -3.77 26.90 3.19
CA GLY A 167 -3.76 27.51 1.85
C GLY A 167 -2.38 27.62 1.20
N GLU A 168 -1.32 27.17 1.86
CA GLU A 168 0.06 27.21 1.39
C GLU A 168 0.75 25.84 1.55
N TRP A 169 1.81 25.60 0.78
CA TRP A 169 2.64 24.44 0.92
C TRP A 169 3.73 24.66 1.97
N GLN A 170 3.83 23.78 2.95
CA GLN A 170 4.94 23.71 3.90
C GLN A 170 5.81 22.47 3.65
N GLU A 171 7.08 22.53 3.98
CA GLU A 171 7.99 21.39 3.93
C GLU A 171 7.70 20.41 5.07
N GLY A 172 7.73 19.10 4.77
CA GLY A 172 7.39 18.03 5.70
C GLY A 172 5.89 17.89 5.92
N LEU A 173 5.48 16.77 6.57
CA LEU A 173 4.07 16.43 6.75
C LEU A 173 3.50 16.84 8.13
N LEU A 174 4.35 17.12 9.12
CA LEU A 174 3.89 17.59 10.43
C LEU A 174 3.45 19.04 10.32
N PRO A 175 2.17 19.40 10.67
CA PRO A 175 1.72 20.80 10.61
C PRO A 175 2.55 21.72 11.51
N LEU A 176 3.19 22.74 10.92
CA LEU A 176 4.07 23.68 11.65
C LEU A 176 3.67 25.15 11.47
N SER A 177 3.18 25.51 10.29
CA SER A 177 2.84 26.88 9.95
C SER A 177 1.66 27.38 10.80
N GLY A 178 1.88 28.42 11.60
CA GLY A 178 0.83 29.07 12.39
C GLY A 178 0.25 28.23 13.55
N VAL A 179 0.91 27.13 13.97
CA VAL A 179 0.52 26.38 15.16
C VAL A 179 0.98 27.09 16.45
N GLY A 180 0.20 26.99 17.52
CA GLY A 180 0.50 27.61 18.79
C GLY A 180 1.49 26.79 19.65
N GLU A 181 2.00 27.43 20.73
CA GLU A 181 2.94 26.78 21.66
C GLU A 181 2.34 25.54 22.35
N GLU A 182 1.03 25.51 22.57
CA GLU A 182 0.34 24.35 23.13
C GLU A 182 0.46 23.12 22.20
N THR A 183 0.30 23.30 20.89
CA THR A 183 0.54 22.26 19.88
C THR A 183 1.98 21.78 19.91
N LEU A 184 2.95 22.72 19.93
CA LEU A 184 4.38 22.38 19.99
C LEU A 184 4.76 21.64 21.29
N ALA A 185 4.10 21.96 22.39
CA ALA A 185 4.27 21.24 23.66
C ALA A 185 3.82 19.78 23.53
N GLN A 186 2.68 19.52 22.88
CA GLN A 186 2.21 18.15 22.66
C GLN A 186 3.11 17.37 21.69
N TYR A 187 3.72 18.01 20.69
CA TYR A 187 4.74 17.38 19.86
C TYR A 187 5.94 16.89 20.69
N ARG A 188 6.43 17.72 21.64
CA ARG A 188 7.52 17.34 22.56
C ARG A 188 7.13 16.19 23.49
N VAL A 189 5.88 16.18 23.98
CA VAL A 189 5.34 15.07 24.79
C VAL A 189 5.36 13.78 23.99
N PHE A 190 4.83 13.78 22.77
CA PHE A 190 4.81 12.57 21.93
C PHE A 190 6.22 12.09 21.58
N ALA A 191 7.16 12.99 21.25
CA ALA A 191 8.57 12.65 21.04
C ALA A 191 9.16 11.92 22.24
N THR A 192 8.86 12.40 23.45
CA THR A 192 9.30 11.77 24.70
C THR A 192 8.73 10.37 24.88
N LEU A 193 7.44 10.15 24.56
CA LEU A 193 6.79 8.85 24.65
C LEU A 193 7.43 7.83 23.69
N VAL A 194 7.70 8.24 22.46
CA VAL A 194 8.39 7.37 21.45
C VAL A 194 9.80 7.02 21.93
N GLU A 195 10.55 7.99 22.45
CA GLU A 195 11.91 7.75 22.95
C GLU A 195 11.93 6.84 24.20
N GLN A 196 10.96 7.00 25.10
CA GLN A 196 10.77 6.09 26.23
C GLN A 196 10.46 4.66 25.76
N ALA A 197 9.60 4.50 24.75
CA ALA A 197 9.30 3.21 24.17
C ALA A 197 10.55 2.55 23.54
N ARG A 198 11.38 3.32 22.83
CA ARG A 198 12.65 2.85 22.25
C ARG A 198 13.63 2.38 23.32
N LYS A 199 13.72 3.10 24.44
CA LYS A 199 14.57 2.71 25.58
C LYS A 199 14.05 1.48 26.33
N ALA A 200 12.73 1.34 26.43
CA ALA A 200 12.10 0.26 27.19
C ALA A 200 12.15 -1.11 26.47
N ALA A 201 12.21 -1.11 25.14
CA ALA A 201 12.25 -2.34 24.36
C ALA A 201 12.92 -2.11 23.00
N ARG A 202 13.43 -3.19 22.38
CA ARG A 202 13.89 -3.13 20.99
C ARG A 202 12.70 -3.16 20.03
N TRP A 203 12.66 -2.25 19.08
CA TRP A 203 11.69 -2.16 18.01
C TRP A 203 12.38 -2.50 16.69
N THR A 204 11.81 -3.41 15.93
CA THR A 204 12.44 -3.95 14.72
C THR A 204 11.45 -4.02 13.56
N LEU A 205 11.99 -3.92 12.37
CA LEU A 205 11.31 -4.17 11.13
C LEU A 205 12.22 -5.08 10.28
N PRO A 206 11.85 -6.32 10.00
CA PRO A 206 10.60 -7.03 10.36
C PRO A 206 10.45 -7.38 11.85
N VAL A 207 9.18 -7.48 12.28
CA VAL A 207 8.80 -7.72 13.68
C VAL A 207 9.08 -9.15 14.16
N GLN A 208 9.05 -10.11 13.29
CA GLN A 208 9.11 -11.54 13.59
C GLN A 208 10.39 -11.99 14.30
N ASN A 209 11.36 -11.12 14.46
CA ASN A 209 12.66 -11.47 15.06
C ASN A 209 12.70 -11.39 16.60
N TRP A 210 11.58 -11.06 17.28
CA TRP A 210 11.62 -10.75 18.73
C TRP A 210 10.49 -11.37 19.56
N PRO A 211 10.80 -11.92 20.74
CA PRO A 211 9.80 -12.14 21.78
C PRO A 211 9.24 -10.78 22.25
N LEU A 212 7.93 -10.71 22.46
CA LEU A 212 7.28 -9.51 22.96
C LEU A 212 7.68 -9.23 24.41
N ALA A 213 8.31 -8.08 24.63
CA ALA A 213 8.48 -7.55 25.98
C ALA A 213 7.10 -7.20 26.59
N PRO A 214 6.91 -7.32 27.93
CA PRO A 214 5.61 -7.01 28.58
C PRO A 214 5.04 -5.65 28.23
N VAL A 215 5.89 -4.63 28.07
CA VAL A 215 5.46 -3.27 27.66
C VAL A 215 4.78 -3.28 26.30
N LYS A 216 5.22 -4.09 25.35
CA LYS A 216 4.60 -4.21 24.04
C LYS A 216 3.24 -4.89 24.10
N SER A 217 3.07 -5.90 24.96
CA SER A 217 1.77 -6.57 25.13
C SER A 217 0.69 -5.63 25.64
N ALA A 218 1.00 -4.71 26.56
CA ALA A 218 0.07 -3.68 27.02
C ALA A 218 -0.35 -2.74 25.87
N LEU A 219 0.58 -2.31 25.04
CA LEU A 219 0.31 -1.47 23.87
C LEU A 219 -0.51 -2.20 22.78
N VAL A 220 -0.31 -3.50 22.62
CA VAL A 220 -1.10 -4.31 21.66
C VAL A 220 -2.56 -4.43 22.10
N ALA A 221 -2.84 -4.44 23.41
CA ALA A 221 -4.18 -4.67 23.92
C ALA A 221 -5.11 -3.44 23.82
N MET A 222 -4.57 -2.24 23.55
CA MET A 222 -5.35 -0.99 23.50
C MET A 222 -5.31 -0.33 22.13
N LYS A 223 -6.32 0.50 21.83
CA LYS A 223 -6.34 1.36 20.65
C LYS A 223 -5.34 2.51 20.78
N PHE A 224 -4.78 2.97 19.67
CA PHE A 224 -3.83 4.07 19.69
C PHE A 224 -4.47 5.37 20.18
N ILE A 225 -5.69 5.68 19.77
CA ILE A 225 -6.43 6.86 20.28
C ILE A 225 -6.57 6.83 21.81
N ALA A 226 -6.85 5.67 22.41
CA ALA A 226 -6.97 5.54 23.86
C ALA A 226 -5.62 5.74 24.56
N TYR A 227 -4.52 5.30 23.95
CA TYR A 227 -3.17 5.59 24.43
C TYR A 227 -2.86 7.09 24.40
N LEU A 228 -3.23 7.77 23.31
CA LEU A 228 -3.07 9.22 23.18
C LEU A 228 -3.87 9.97 24.24
N ASP A 229 -5.13 9.56 24.48
CA ASP A 229 -6.00 10.13 25.53
C ASP A 229 -5.38 9.99 26.93
N GLN A 230 -4.84 8.81 27.26
CA GLN A 230 -4.18 8.54 28.55
C GLN A 230 -2.96 9.43 28.79
N HIS A 231 -2.28 9.89 27.73
CA HIS A 231 -1.10 10.75 27.82
C HIS A 231 -1.42 12.23 27.57
N GLY A 232 -2.70 12.62 27.55
CA GLY A 232 -3.13 14.00 27.38
C GLY A 232 -2.84 14.59 26.00
N ILE A 233 -2.61 13.75 24.98
CA ILE A 233 -2.40 14.18 23.60
C ILE A 233 -3.78 14.39 22.96
N THR A 234 -4.23 15.65 22.91
CA THR A 234 -5.55 16.05 22.40
C THR A 234 -5.48 17.00 21.22
N ASP A 235 -4.30 17.54 20.91
CA ASP A 235 -4.08 18.47 19.80
C ASP A 235 -4.50 17.87 18.46
N ARG A 236 -5.32 18.63 17.71
CA ARG A 236 -5.89 18.16 16.44
C ARG A 236 -4.84 17.97 15.35
N HIS A 237 -3.78 18.79 15.33
CA HIS A 237 -2.75 18.73 14.29
C HIS A 237 -1.87 17.50 14.50
N LEU A 238 -1.47 17.25 15.75
CA LEU A 238 -0.72 16.03 16.06
C LEU A 238 -1.54 14.77 15.80
N ARG A 239 -2.80 14.75 16.27
CA ARG A 239 -3.69 13.58 16.03
C ARG A 239 -3.93 13.33 14.54
N TRP A 240 -4.09 14.39 13.73
CA TRP A 240 -4.21 14.25 12.29
C TRP A 240 -2.96 13.63 11.69
N TYR A 241 -1.77 14.10 12.07
CA TYR A 241 -0.50 13.56 11.57
C TYR A 241 -0.33 12.08 11.96
N LEU A 242 -0.61 11.73 13.22
CA LEU A 242 -0.54 10.35 13.69
C LEU A 242 -1.57 9.43 13.00
N ASP A 243 -2.76 9.97 12.70
CA ASP A 243 -3.79 9.27 11.95
C ASP A 243 -3.37 9.05 10.49
N TYR A 244 -2.77 10.07 9.87
CA TYR A 244 -2.18 9.96 8.54
C TYR A 244 -1.12 8.84 8.50
N CYS A 245 -0.14 8.86 9.39
CA CYS A 245 0.90 7.82 9.46
C CYS A 245 0.34 6.41 9.63
N CYS A 246 -0.69 6.25 10.46
CA CYS A 246 -1.34 4.95 10.64
C CYS A 246 -2.13 4.50 9.40
N ARG A 247 -2.81 5.43 8.72
CA ARG A 247 -3.54 5.12 7.48
C ARG A 247 -2.61 4.77 6.34
N ASP A 248 -1.47 5.44 6.25
CA ASP A 248 -0.45 5.17 5.24
C ASP A 248 0.17 3.78 5.44
N ASP A 249 0.65 3.47 6.63
CA ASP A 249 1.41 2.23 6.93
C ASP A 249 0.50 1.00 7.16
N TYR A 250 -0.74 1.20 7.65
CA TYR A 250 -1.61 0.11 8.10
C TYR A 250 -3.01 0.11 7.46
N GLY A 251 -3.32 1.10 6.63
CA GLY A 251 -4.62 1.20 5.97
C GLY A 251 -5.78 1.64 6.86
N ALA A 252 -5.53 1.95 8.14
CA ALA A 252 -6.53 2.41 9.11
C ALA A 252 -5.90 3.36 10.13
N GLY A 253 -6.68 4.31 10.67
CA GLY A 253 -6.22 5.38 11.54
C GLY A 253 -6.16 5.02 13.03
N ILE A 254 -5.84 6.03 13.85
CA ILE A 254 -5.62 5.93 15.31
C ILE A 254 -6.80 5.33 16.08
N ALA A 255 -8.03 5.49 15.56
CA ALA A 255 -9.23 4.94 16.20
C ALA A 255 -9.38 3.42 16.03
N THR A 256 -8.62 2.82 15.12
CA THR A 256 -8.72 1.41 14.74
C THR A 256 -7.48 0.61 15.09
N VAL A 257 -6.29 1.13 14.79
CA VAL A 257 -5.04 0.42 15.07
C VAL A 257 -4.70 0.33 16.55
N SER A 258 -3.87 -0.64 16.92
CA SER A 258 -3.36 -0.77 18.29
C SER A 258 -2.34 0.33 18.61
N ALA A 259 -2.20 0.65 19.89
CA ALA A 259 -1.16 1.58 20.37
C ALA A 259 0.25 1.07 20.03
N TRP A 260 0.42 -0.25 20.00
CA TRP A 260 1.66 -0.85 19.53
C TRP A 260 1.98 -0.40 18.10
N ALA A 261 1.03 -0.46 17.19
CA ALA A 261 1.24 -0.08 15.79
C ALA A 261 1.62 1.40 15.66
N GLY A 262 0.87 2.29 16.33
CA GLY A 262 1.17 3.72 16.31
C GLY A 262 2.54 4.10 16.88
N ILE A 263 3.00 3.40 17.92
CA ILE A 263 4.36 3.60 18.47
C ILE A 263 5.40 2.89 17.60
N HIS A 264 5.10 1.70 17.06
CA HIS A 264 6.00 0.94 16.19
C HIS A 264 6.39 1.72 14.93
N TYR A 265 5.45 2.45 14.32
CA TYR A 265 5.72 3.29 13.15
C TYR A 265 6.95 4.18 13.36
N PHE A 266 7.05 4.83 14.50
CA PHE A 266 8.17 5.72 14.84
C PHE A 266 9.35 4.97 15.47
N ALA A 267 9.08 4.08 16.41
CA ALA A 267 10.11 3.46 17.24
C ALA A 267 10.99 2.45 16.48
N SER A 268 10.48 1.81 15.44
CA SER A 268 11.25 0.89 14.58
C SER A 268 12.04 1.58 13.48
N ARG A 269 11.82 2.88 13.29
CA ARG A 269 12.48 3.76 12.32
C ARG A 269 13.31 4.83 13.06
N HIS A 270 13.27 6.08 12.63
CA HIS A 270 14.09 7.17 13.16
C HIS A 270 13.56 7.84 14.44
N GLY A 271 12.38 7.45 14.90
CA GLY A 271 11.71 8.11 16.02
C GLY A 271 10.73 9.19 15.54
N PHE A 272 10.24 9.97 16.49
CA PHE A 272 9.44 11.17 16.22
C PHE A 272 10.24 12.40 16.70
N HIS A 273 10.44 13.36 15.80
CA HIS A 273 11.22 14.56 16.07
C HIS A 273 10.33 15.78 16.18
N ALA A 274 10.28 16.37 17.39
CA ALA A 274 9.61 17.65 17.58
C ALA A 274 10.42 18.79 16.93
N PRO A 275 9.77 19.86 16.45
CA PRO A 275 10.47 21.00 15.88
C PRO A 275 11.52 21.58 16.84
N GLY A 276 12.70 21.91 16.30
CA GLY A 276 13.83 22.46 17.08
C GLY A 276 14.65 21.40 17.83
N SER A 277 14.38 20.11 17.67
CA SER A 277 15.29 19.06 18.13
C SER A 277 16.42 18.85 17.12
N ASP A 278 17.60 18.44 17.61
CA ASP A 278 18.68 17.94 16.74
C ASP A 278 18.22 16.62 16.12
N ALA A 279 17.54 16.72 14.98
CA ALA A 279 17.10 15.54 14.25
C ALA A 279 18.29 14.94 13.49
N PRO A 280 18.51 13.60 13.52
CA PRO A 280 19.36 12.95 12.54
C PRO A 280 18.79 13.21 11.12
N GLU A 281 19.65 13.05 10.12
CA GLU A 281 19.24 13.14 8.71
C GLU A 281 17.93 12.39 8.47
N ARG A 282 17.06 12.97 7.62
CA ARG A 282 15.77 12.35 7.25
C ARG A 282 15.99 10.93 6.74
N GLU A 283 15.06 10.06 7.00
CA GLU A 283 15.06 8.69 6.47
C GLU A 283 15.12 8.74 4.95
N GLY A 284 16.15 8.13 4.37
CA GLY A 284 16.21 7.96 2.92
C GLY A 284 15.12 6.98 2.46
N LEU A 285 14.48 7.30 1.36
CA LEU A 285 13.53 6.44 0.67
C LEU A 285 14.09 6.04 -0.68
N LEU A 286 13.87 4.79 -1.07
CA LEU A 286 14.05 4.33 -2.45
C LEU A 286 12.71 4.43 -3.16
N THR A 287 12.72 5.09 -4.31
CA THR A 287 11.52 5.32 -5.12
C THR A 287 11.80 5.04 -6.60
N TRP A 288 10.78 4.62 -7.32
CA TRP A 288 10.82 4.33 -8.76
C TRP A 288 9.53 4.82 -9.41
N PRO A 289 9.56 5.26 -10.68
CA PRO A 289 8.34 5.67 -11.38
C PRO A 289 7.24 4.60 -11.36
N GLU A 290 7.58 3.32 -11.54
CA GLU A 290 6.67 2.18 -11.44
C GLU A 290 6.40 1.69 -10.01
N GLY A 291 6.91 2.39 -9.00
CA GLY A 291 6.83 1.98 -7.60
C GLY A 291 7.58 0.67 -7.32
N ASN A 292 7.15 -0.08 -6.31
CA ASN A 292 7.80 -1.34 -5.91
C ASN A 292 7.69 -2.46 -6.98
N ALA A 293 6.98 -2.22 -8.09
CA ALA A 293 7.05 -3.10 -9.25
C ALA A 293 8.46 -3.21 -9.82
N TRP A 294 9.28 -2.17 -9.67
CA TRP A 294 10.69 -2.21 -10.05
C TRP A 294 11.44 -3.37 -9.36
N LEU A 295 11.18 -3.59 -8.07
CA LEU A 295 11.76 -4.69 -7.29
C LEU A 295 11.17 -6.04 -7.70
N THR A 296 9.84 -6.14 -7.76
CA THR A 296 9.17 -7.42 -8.05
C THR A 296 9.43 -7.93 -9.47
N GLN A 297 9.56 -7.04 -10.45
CA GLN A 297 9.96 -7.41 -11.82
C GLN A 297 11.38 -8.01 -11.85
N ARG A 298 12.31 -7.44 -11.08
CA ARG A 298 13.70 -7.96 -10.99
C ARG A 298 13.79 -9.26 -10.21
N LEU A 299 12.93 -9.47 -9.24
CA LEU A 299 12.78 -10.75 -8.56
C LEU A 299 12.16 -11.83 -9.48
N ALA A 300 11.20 -11.44 -10.32
CA ALA A 300 10.50 -12.34 -11.22
C ALA A 300 11.33 -12.70 -12.48
N ALA A 301 12.06 -11.75 -13.05
CA ALA A 301 12.79 -11.92 -14.32
C ALA A 301 13.71 -13.17 -14.37
N PRO A 302 14.48 -13.50 -13.30
CA PRO A 302 15.34 -14.69 -13.33
C PRO A 302 14.58 -16.02 -13.22
N LEU A 303 13.27 -16.02 -13.04
CA LEU A 303 12.48 -17.25 -12.88
C LEU A 303 12.21 -17.93 -14.23
N GLY A 304 12.05 -17.15 -15.31
CA GLY A 304 11.78 -17.69 -16.64
C GLY A 304 10.58 -18.64 -16.64
N GLU A 305 10.76 -19.85 -17.16
CA GLU A 305 9.72 -20.87 -17.26
C GLU A 305 9.21 -21.42 -15.92
N ARG A 306 9.89 -21.13 -14.81
CA ARG A 306 9.43 -21.52 -13.46
C ARG A 306 8.29 -20.64 -12.93
N LEU A 307 8.04 -19.49 -13.55
CA LEU A 307 6.92 -18.60 -13.21
C LEU A 307 5.73 -18.88 -14.12
N HIS A 308 4.65 -19.37 -13.52
CA HIS A 308 3.40 -19.69 -14.21
C HIS A 308 2.31 -18.70 -13.77
N THR A 309 2.06 -17.70 -14.59
CA THR A 309 0.99 -16.71 -14.37
C THR A 309 -0.36 -17.22 -14.89
N GLY A 310 -1.46 -16.60 -14.45
CA GLY A 310 -2.81 -17.04 -14.78
C GLY A 310 -3.20 -18.38 -14.16
N ARG A 311 -2.57 -18.80 -13.06
CA ARG A 311 -2.81 -20.06 -12.34
C ARG A 311 -3.47 -19.79 -11.00
N VAL A 312 -4.76 -20.01 -10.93
CA VAL A 312 -5.53 -19.86 -9.69
C VAL A 312 -5.40 -21.14 -8.87
N VAL A 313 -4.68 -21.10 -7.76
CA VAL A 313 -4.59 -22.25 -6.84
C VAL A 313 -5.95 -22.50 -6.21
N VAL A 314 -6.49 -23.70 -6.40
CA VAL A 314 -7.86 -24.07 -5.98
C VAL A 314 -7.86 -25.13 -4.88
N GLY A 315 -6.76 -25.84 -4.68
CA GLY A 315 -6.62 -26.87 -3.65
C GLY A 315 -5.18 -27.21 -3.36
N ILE A 316 -4.85 -27.42 -2.09
CA ILE A 316 -3.54 -27.88 -1.63
C ILE A 316 -3.77 -29.04 -0.67
N THR A 317 -3.28 -30.22 -1.05
CA THR A 317 -3.30 -31.44 -0.22
C THR A 317 -1.88 -31.89 0.05
N HIS A 318 -1.67 -32.55 1.16
CA HIS A 318 -0.36 -33.17 1.48
C HIS A 318 -0.56 -34.49 2.21
N ASN A 319 0.41 -35.36 2.05
CA ASN A 319 0.48 -36.66 2.72
C ASN A 319 1.94 -37.05 2.97
N LYS A 320 2.20 -38.28 3.39
CA LYS A 320 3.57 -38.78 3.65
C LYS A 320 4.44 -38.81 2.39
N GLN A 321 3.86 -38.91 1.22
CA GLN A 321 4.57 -39.00 -0.07
C GLN A 321 4.97 -37.62 -0.60
N GLY A 322 4.10 -36.61 -0.47
CA GLY A 322 4.35 -35.28 -1.02
C GLY A 322 3.20 -34.31 -0.82
N VAL A 323 3.18 -33.30 -1.68
CA VAL A 323 2.15 -32.27 -1.78
C VAL A 323 1.54 -32.31 -3.18
N GLU A 324 0.23 -32.21 -3.27
CA GLU A 324 -0.49 -31.97 -4.52
C GLU A 324 -1.15 -30.61 -4.47
N VAL A 325 -0.93 -29.79 -5.49
CA VAL A 325 -1.55 -28.49 -5.65
C VAL A 325 -2.33 -28.48 -6.94
N ASP A 326 -3.63 -28.31 -6.84
CA ASP A 326 -4.52 -28.14 -7.99
C ASP A 326 -4.64 -26.65 -8.30
N ALA A 327 -4.42 -26.29 -9.56
CA ALA A 327 -4.52 -24.93 -10.06
C ALA A 327 -5.37 -24.87 -11.33
N PHE A 328 -6.28 -23.91 -11.37
CA PHE A 328 -7.04 -23.62 -12.58
C PHE A 328 -6.23 -22.67 -13.47
N ASN A 329 -5.97 -23.12 -14.68
CA ASN A 329 -5.30 -22.32 -15.71
C ASN A 329 -6.34 -21.45 -16.42
N ALA A 330 -6.30 -20.14 -16.15
CA ALA A 330 -7.25 -19.19 -16.70
C ALA A 330 -7.13 -19.00 -18.23
N VAL A 331 -5.98 -19.33 -18.82
CA VAL A 331 -5.76 -19.23 -20.28
C VAL A 331 -6.39 -20.41 -21.00
N THR A 332 -6.09 -21.62 -20.54
CA THR A 332 -6.58 -22.87 -21.20
C THR A 332 -7.93 -23.33 -20.65
N GLN A 333 -8.45 -22.69 -19.60
CA GLN A 333 -9.70 -23.05 -18.94
C GLN A 333 -9.73 -24.52 -18.46
N SER A 334 -8.59 -25.03 -17.99
CA SER A 334 -8.38 -26.41 -17.59
C SER A 334 -7.77 -26.51 -16.19
N LEU A 335 -7.94 -27.66 -15.54
CA LEU A 335 -7.34 -27.92 -14.23
C LEU A 335 -5.99 -28.60 -14.41
N GLU A 336 -4.97 -28.05 -13.73
CA GLU A 336 -3.61 -28.57 -13.69
C GLU A 336 -3.33 -29.09 -12.26
N ARG A 337 -2.66 -30.25 -12.15
CA ARG A 337 -2.14 -30.77 -10.87
C ARG A 337 -0.64 -30.69 -10.84
N TRP A 338 -0.12 -30.13 -9.76
CA TRP A 338 1.31 -30.03 -9.48
C TRP A 338 1.66 -30.93 -8.30
N GLN A 339 2.51 -31.91 -8.53
CA GLN A 339 3.04 -32.80 -7.49
C GLN A 339 4.41 -32.33 -7.06
N ALA A 340 4.63 -32.16 -5.75
CA ALA A 340 5.87 -31.66 -5.19
C ALA A 340 6.28 -32.39 -3.92
N GLU A 341 7.57 -32.36 -3.56
CA GLU A 341 8.03 -32.84 -2.25
C GLU A 341 7.55 -31.92 -1.13
N ARG A 342 7.53 -30.60 -1.38
CA ARG A 342 7.15 -29.54 -0.43
C ARG A 342 6.45 -28.40 -1.15
N ALA A 343 5.65 -27.62 -0.41
CA ALA A 343 5.07 -26.40 -0.94
C ALA A 343 5.31 -25.20 -0.01
N VAL A 344 5.56 -24.03 -0.61
CA VAL A 344 5.52 -22.73 0.05
C VAL A 344 4.17 -22.09 -0.27
N VAL A 345 3.34 -21.90 0.77
CA VAL A 345 2.03 -21.28 0.67
C VAL A 345 2.19 -19.78 0.96
N ALA A 346 2.43 -18.99 -0.11
CA ALA A 346 2.63 -17.55 -0.08
C ALA A 346 1.34 -16.80 -0.48
N LEU A 347 0.23 -17.26 0.05
CA LEU A 347 -1.11 -16.74 -0.22
C LEU A 347 -1.62 -15.92 0.98
N PRO A 348 -2.48 -14.90 0.75
CA PRO A 348 -3.20 -14.25 1.84
C PRO A 348 -3.90 -15.26 2.73
N LEU A 349 -3.92 -15.03 4.05
CA LEU A 349 -4.42 -16.00 5.04
C LEU A 349 -5.85 -16.45 4.76
N PHE A 350 -6.72 -15.53 4.30
CA PHE A 350 -8.12 -15.86 3.97
C PHE A 350 -8.25 -16.76 2.74
N VAL A 351 -7.28 -16.76 1.83
CA VAL A 351 -7.21 -17.69 0.70
C VAL A 351 -6.59 -19.01 1.16
N ALA A 352 -5.43 -18.96 1.81
CA ALA A 352 -4.70 -20.13 2.29
C ALA A 352 -5.59 -21.06 3.13
N ALA A 353 -6.35 -20.49 4.08
CA ALA A 353 -7.25 -21.27 4.95
C ALA A 353 -8.41 -21.96 4.20
N ARG A 354 -8.71 -21.56 2.97
CA ARG A 354 -9.76 -22.15 2.14
C ARG A 354 -9.24 -23.17 1.14
N VAL A 355 -8.04 -22.97 0.62
CA VAL A 355 -7.48 -23.88 -0.40
C VAL A 355 -6.62 -24.99 0.19
N VAL A 356 -6.06 -24.81 1.39
CA VAL A 356 -5.35 -25.89 2.11
C VAL A 356 -6.40 -26.86 2.68
N GLN A 357 -6.32 -28.12 2.29
CA GLN A 357 -7.19 -29.15 2.81
C GLN A 357 -6.79 -29.49 4.26
N ASN A 358 -7.78 -29.56 5.16
CA ASN A 358 -7.57 -29.76 6.60
C ASN A 358 -6.49 -28.80 7.18
N PRO A 359 -6.68 -27.46 7.03
CA PRO A 359 -5.64 -26.51 7.44
C PRO A 359 -5.36 -26.62 8.95
N PRO A 360 -4.11 -26.38 9.39
CA PRO A 360 -3.78 -26.40 10.81
C PRO A 360 -4.55 -25.34 11.59
N ASP A 361 -4.77 -25.58 12.89
CA ASP A 361 -5.53 -24.66 13.75
C ASP A 361 -4.97 -23.25 13.74
N VAL A 362 -3.66 -23.09 13.72
CA VAL A 362 -3.00 -21.77 13.66
C VAL A 362 -3.43 -21.01 12.41
N LEU A 363 -3.50 -21.66 11.25
CA LEU A 363 -3.95 -21.01 10.01
C LEU A 363 -5.44 -20.65 10.07
N ARG A 364 -6.27 -21.56 10.60
CA ARG A 364 -7.71 -21.27 10.77
C ARG A 364 -7.96 -20.09 11.69
N GLN A 365 -7.25 -20.03 12.81
CA GLN A 365 -7.37 -18.94 13.78
C GLN A 365 -6.85 -17.61 13.21
N ALA A 366 -5.67 -17.60 12.59
CA ALA A 366 -5.11 -16.42 11.95
C ALA A 366 -6.04 -15.85 10.87
N ALA A 367 -6.56 -16.70 10.00
CA ALA A 367 -7.49 -16.29 8.93
C ALA A 367 -8.83 -15.74 9.43
N ARG A 368 -9.25 -16.08 10.66
CA ARG A 368 -10.45 -15.51 11.29
C ARG A 368 -10.19 -14.19 11.99
N GLN A 369 -8.97 -13.97 12.46
CA GLN A 369 -8.60 -12.81 13.27
C GLN A 369 -8.04 -11.66 12.44
N VAL A 370 -7.38 -11.97 11.31
CA VAL A 370 -6.83 -10.93 10.44
C VAL A 370 -7.94 -10.06 9.85
N VAL A 371 -7.72 -8.77 9.90
CA VAL A 371 -8.61 -7.75 9.35
C VAL A 371 -7.88 -7.06 8.21
N TYR A 372 -8.57 -6.76 7.11
CA TYR A 372 -7.98 -6.14 5.94
C TYR A 372 -8.58 -4.77 5.64
N ALA A 373 -7.71 -3.79 5.43
CA ALA A 373 -8.08 -2.49 4.88
C ALA A 373 -8.24 -2.60 3.35
N PRO A 374 -9.34 -2.09 2.80
CA PRO A 374 -9.44 -1.83 1.36
C PRO A 374 -8.64 -0.56 1.00
N TRP A 375 -8.14 -0.53 -0.24
CA TRP A 375 -7.39 0.60 -0.78
C TRP A 375 -7.84 0.96 -2.19
N LEU A 376 -7.74 2.25 -2.48
CA LEU A 376 -7.86 2.80 -3.82
C LEU A 376 -6.53 3.47 -4.20
N VAL A 377 -6.05 3.16 -5.41
CA VAL A 377 -4.89 3.81 -6.03
C VAL A 377 -5.35 4.41 -7.34
N ALA A 378 -5.23 5.73 -7.50
CA ALA A 378 -5.65 6.42 -8.72
C ALA A 378 -4.47 7.09 -9.40
N ASN A 379 -4.19 6.69 -10.62
CA ASN A 379 -3.18 7.29 -11.47
C ASN A 379 -3.84 8.37 -12.35
N ILE A 380 -3.35 9.59 -12.27
CA ILE A 380 -3.90 10.79 -12.93
C ILE A 380 -2.85 11.30 -13.93
N HIS A 381 -3.10 11.13 -15.21
CA HIS A 381 -2.21 11.62 -16.26
C HIS A 381 -2.48 13.10 -16.56
N LEU A 382 -1.44 13.89 -16.46
CA LEU A 382 -1.42 15.30 -16.80
C LEU A 382 -0.63 15.52 -18.09
N HIS A 383 -1.18 16.28 -19.04
CA HIS A 383 -0.46 16.61 -20.28
C HIS A 383 0.66 17.65 -20.08
N SER A 384 0.70 18.32 -18.93
CA SER A 384 1.72 19.30 -18.55
C SER A 384 1.79 19.44 -17.03
N ALA A 385 2.94 19.90 -16.51
CA ALA A 385 3.13 20.13 -15.08
C ALA A 385 2.10 21.11 -14.50
N LEU A 386 1.72 20.88 -13.24
CA LEU A 386 0.86 21.78 -12.47
C LEU A 386 1.56 23.14 -12.25
N HIS A 387 0.78 24.19 -12.09
CA HIS A 387 1.33 25.48 -11.70
C HIS A 387 1.75 25.43 -10.23
N ASP A 388 2.98 25.87 -9.96
CA ASP A 388 3.45 26.03 -8.60
C ASP A 388 2.63 27.06 -7.83
N ARG A 389 2.46 26.79 -6.53
CA ARG A 389 1.86 27.70 -5.58
C ARG A 389 2.90 28.16 -4.56
N PRO A 390 2.66 29.30 -3.86
CA PRO A 390 3.56 29.75 -2.79
C PRO A 390 3.81 28.66 -1.74
N GLY A 391 5.00 28.68 -1.15
CA GLY A 391 5.44 27.76 -0.10
C GLY A 391 6.50 26.79 -0.57
N ALA A 392 6.49 25.56 -0.02
CA ALA A 392 7.46 24.53 -0.35
C ALA A 392 7.38 24.09 -1.82
N ALA A 393 8.55 23.84 -2.40
CA ALA A 393 8.68 23.39 -3.79
C ALA A 393 7.97 22.04 -4.04
N PRO A 394 7.60 21.73 -5.30
CA PRO A 394 7.06 20.43 -5.67
C PRO A 394 7.93 19.29 -5.15
N SER A 395 7.28 18.34 -4.47
CA SER A 395 7.92 17.21 -3.81
C SER A 395 7.48 15.90 -4.45
N TRP A 396 8.18 14.81 -4.11
CA TRP A 396 7.73 13.48 -4.49
C TRP A 396 6.38 13.15 -3.83
N ASP A 397 6.24 13.32 -2.50
CA ASP A 397 5.00 13.13 -1.75
C ASP A 397 4.33 14.48 -1.44
N ASN A 398 3.03 14.58 -1.69
CA ASN A 398 2.25 15.82 -1.61
C ASN A 398 0.93 15.55 -0.91
N VAL A 399 0.80 15.96 0.34
CA VAL A 399 -0.32 15.66 1.21
C VAL A 399 -1.18 16.89 1.47
N LEU A 400 -2.49 16.73 1.59
CA LEU A 400 -3.43 17.80 1.91
C LEU A 400 -3.95 17.60 3.34
N PHE A 401 -3.79 18.61 4.20
CA PHE A 401 -4.31 18.58 5.57
C PHE A 401 -5.84 18.52 5.59
N ASP A 402 -6.40 17.64 6.42
CA ASP A 402 -7.84 17.41 6.64
C ASP A 402 -8.62 16.87 5.42
N GLY A 403 -8.00 16.74 4.24
CA GLY A 403 -8.73 16.38 3.02
C GLY A 403 -9.96 17.26 2.78
N VAL A 404 -10.53 17.27 1.61
CA VAL A 404 -11.79 17.97 1.38
C VAL A 404 -12.92 17.18 2.05
N LYS A 405 -13.70 17.81 2.93
CA LYS A 405 -14.98 17.26 3.39
C LYS A 405 -15.79 16.91 2.14
N GLY A 406 -16.20 15.67 1.99
CA GLY A 406 -17.03 15.26 0.86
C GLY A 406 -18.23 16.18 0.71
N ALA A 407 -18.69 16.42 -0.50
CA ALA A 407 -19.86 17.25 -0.81
C ALA A 407 -21.15 16.80 -0.09
N ASP A 408 -21.14 15.61 0.48
CA ASP A 408 -22.21 14.98 1.26
C ASP A 408 -22.13 15.24 2.76
N GLY A 409 -21.19 16.11 3.22
CA GLY A 409 -21.05 16.48 4.65
C GLY A 409 -20.60 15.34 5.55
N ALA A 410 -20.43 14.14 5.05
CA ALA A 410 -19.78 13.06 5.77
C ALA A 410 -18.33 13.49 6.02
N GLN A 411 -17.84 13.31 7.24
CA GLN A 411 -16.41 13.35 7.53
C GLN A 411 -15.79 12.15 6.76
N GLY A 412 -15.66 12.32 5.44
CA GLY A 412 -15.01 11.37 4.59
C GLY A 412 -13.56 11.31 5.00
N VAL A 413 -13.06 10.13 5.20
CA VAL A 413 -11.61 9.91 5.32
C VAL A 413 -11.02 10.43 4.00
N GLY A 414 -10.32 11.57 4.05
CA GLY A 414 -9.64 12.16 2.89
C GLY A 414 -8.61 11.18 2.31
N GLY A 415 -8.15 11.44 1.10
CA GLY A 415 -7.01 10.75 0.52
C GLY A 415 -5.74 10.96 1.34
N LEU A 416 -4.72 10.18 1.04
CA LEU A 416 -3.37 10.32 1.61
C LEU A 416 -2.50 11.28 0.79
N GLY A 417 -3.10 12.04 -0.15
CA GLY A 417 -2.36 12.86 -1.08
C GLY A 417 -1.97 12.11 -2.35
N TYR A 418 -0.86 12.52 -2.95
CA TYR A 418 -0.35 11.91 -4.17
C TYR A 418 1.17 11.93 -4.22
N VAL A 419 1.75 10.95 -4.92
CA VAL A 419 3.16 10.98 -5.32
C VAL A 419 3.29 11.30 -6.80
N ASP A 420 4.37 11.98 -7.19
CA ASP A 420 4.66 12.32 -8.59
C ASP A 420 5.65 11.29 -9.17
N ALA A 421 5.20 10.46 -10.09
CA ALA A 421 6.01 9.43 -10.72
C ALA A 421 7.23 9.98 -11.48
N THR A 422 7.20 11.24 -11.90
CA THR A 422 8.29 11.86 -12.66
C THR A 422 9.25 12.70 -11.82
N HIS A 423 9.04 12.78 -10.50
CA HIS A 423 9.87 13.60 -9.59
C HIS A 423 11.38 13.32 -9.72
N GLN A 424 11.77 12.06 -9.98
CA GLN A 424 13.16 11.66 -10.14
C GLN A 424 13.66 11.68 -11.60
N HIS A 425 12.84 12.11 -12.54
CA HIS A 425 13.26 12.21 -13.93
C HIS A 425 14.22 13.39 -14.11
N LEU A 426 15.36 13.12 -14.74
CA LEU A 426 16.38 14.14 -15.09
C LEU A 426 15.97 14.90 -16.36
N GLN A 427 14.76 15.43 -16.41
CA GLN A 427 14.26 16.23 -17.52
C GLN A 427 14.60 17.71 -17.30
N ALA A 428 15.08 18.36 -18.36
CA ALA A 428 15.47 19.76 -18.30
C ALA A 428 14.27 20.72 -18.12
N GLN A 429 13.06 20.28 -18.48
CA GLN A 429 11.84 21.06 -18.33
C GLN A 429 10.70 20.19 -17.84
N PRO A 430 9.83 20.73 -16.95
CA PRO A 430 8.62 20.04 -16.53
C PRO A 430 7.72 19.72 -17.74
N GLY A 431 7.20 18.50 -17.81
CA GLY A 431 6.39 18.01 -18.91
C GLY A 431 5.12 17.30 -18.45
N ALA A 432 4.67 16.35 -19.24
CA ALA A 432 3.61 15.43 -18.83
C ALA A 432 4.06 14.59 -17.65
N THR A 433 3.14 14.29 -16.72
CA THR A 433 3.41 13.46 -15.55
C THR A 433 2.21 12.59 -15.19
N VAL A 434 2.43 11.63 -14.28
CA VAL A 434 1.38 10.87 -13.62
C VAL A 434 1.45 11.14 -12.13
N LEU A 435 0.36 11.64 -11.57
CA LEU A 435 0.17 11.73 -10.12
C LEU A 435 -0.52 10.46 -9.65
N THR A 436 0.03 9.80 -8.64
CA THR A 436 -0.59 8.61 -8.06
C THR A 436 -1.19 8.96 -6.70
N HIS A 437 -2.52 9.03 -6.65
CA HIS A 437 -3.29 9.31 -5.45
C HIS A 437 -3.64 8.05 -4.70
N TYR A 438 -3.58 8.09 -3.37
CA TYR A 438 -3.84 6.97 -2.48
C TYR A 438 -4.97 7.27 -1.51
N ARG A 439 -5.80 6.24 -1.25
CA ARG A 439 -6.85 6.32 -0.23
C ARG A 439 -7.01 5.00 0.51
N ALA A 440 -6.77 5.03 1.82
CA ALA A 440 -7.02 3.94 2.73
C ALA A 440 -8.49 3.97 3.20
N LEU A 441 -9.15 2.82 3.26
CA LEU A 441 -10.58 2.71 3.58
C LEU A 441 -10.87 1.76 4.75
N GLY A 442 -9.86 1.49 5.60
CA GLY A 442 -10.00 0.58 6.74
C GLY A 442 -10.99 1.07 7.80
N ASP A 443 -11.04 2.38 8.03
CA ASP A 443 -11.95 3.00 9.02
C ASP A 443 -13.34 3.32 8.49
N PHE A 444 -13.58 3.11 7.20
CA PHE A 444 -14.84 3.48 6.58
C PHE A 444 -15.97 2.61 7.09
N SER A 445 -17.00 3.22 7.70
CA SER A 445 -18.22 2.56 8.15
C SER A 445 -19.35 2.76 7.14
N VAL A 446 -20.21 1.76 6.98
CA VAL A 446 -21.35 1.80 6.02
C VAL A 446 -22.28 3.00 6.28
N GLY A 447 -22.32 3.52 7.52
CA GLY A 447 -23.16 4.67 7.88
C GLY A 447 -22.77 5.99 7.21
N ALA A 448 -21.50 6.15 6.80
CA ALA A 448 -21.01 7.35 6.12
C ALA A 448 -21.47 7.47 4.65
N ALA A 449 -21.98 6.38 4.06
CA ALA A 449 -22.47 6.34 2.66
C ALA A 449 -24.01 6.41 2.54
N GLY A 450 -24.69 6.89 3.60
CA GLY A 450 -26.16 7.04 3.58
C GLY A 450 -26.98 5.77 3.93
N GLY A 451 -26.28 4.70 4.38
CA GLY A 451 -26.95 3.49 4.90
C GLY A 451 -26.72 3.32 6.41
N ALA A 452 -27.66 2.79 7.15
CA ALA A 452 -27.52 2.49 8.57
C ALA A 452 -26.28 1.62 8.82
N SER A 453 -25.36 2.06 9.68
CA SER A 453 -24.27 1.22 10.18
C SER A 453 -24.87 0.00 10.85
N ALA A 454 -24.67 -1.19 10.30
CA ALA A 454 -24.96 -2.40 11.03
C ALA A 454 -23.98 -2.46 12.22
N ALA A 455 -24.49 -2.23 13.43
CA ALA A 455 -23.72 -2.41 14.64
C ALA A 455 -23.08 -3.80 14.61
N GLY A 456 -21.75 -3.88 14.61
CA GLY A 456 -21.02 -5.13 14.55
C GLY A 456 -20.48 -5.55 13.17
N ALA A 457 -20.58 -4.70 12.13
CA ALA A 457 -19.93 -5.00 10.85
C ALA A 457 -18.39 -5.07 11.03
N PRO A 458 -17.72 -6.06 10.39
CA PRO A 458 -16.26 -6.17 10.47
C PRO A 458 -15.56 -4.92 9.94
N ILE A 459 -14.45 -4.54 10.58
CA ILE A 459 -13.57 -3.43 10.13
C ILE A 459 -13.24 -3.65 8.64
N GLY A 460 -13.23 -2.59 7.84
CA GLY A 460 -12.98 -2.61 6.41
C GLY A 460 -14.11 -3.14 5.53
N ALA A 461 -15.15 -3.78 6.08
CA ALA A 461 -16.26 -4.30 5.27
C ALA A 461 -17.05 -3.19 4.58
N GLY A 462 -17.34 -2.09 5.30
CA GLY A 462 -18.00 -0.91 4.76
C GLY A 462 -17.19 -0.25 3.68
N GLY A 463 -15.88 -0.05 3.92
CA GLY A 463 -14.95 0.50 2.94
C GLY A 463 -14.85 -0.34 1.68
N ARG A 464 -14.85 -1.66 1.82
CA ARG A 464 -14.84 -2.59 0.67
C ARG A 464 -16.11 -2.48 -0.16
N ALA A 465 -17.26 -2.48 0.48
CA ALA A 465 -18.54 -2.34 -0.21
C ALA A 465 -18.60 -0.99 -0.96
N TRP A 466 -18.18 0.09 -0.31
CA TRP A 466 -18.12 1.42 -0.91
C TRP A 466 -17.15 1.47 -2.09
N LEU A 467 -15.95 0.91 -1.94
CA LEU A 467 -14.92 0.84 -2.97
C LEU A 467 -15.41 0.12 -4.24
N LEU A 468 -16.08 -1.02 -4.06
CA LEU A 468 -16.47 -1.89 -5.18
C LEU A 468 -17.77 -1.45 -5.86
N ASN A 469 -18.72 -0.86 -5.13
CA ASN A 469 -20.04 -0.51 -5.67
C ASN A 469 -20.10 0.90 -6.27
N ARG A 470 -19.12 1.77 -6.01
CA ARG A 470 -19.12 3.13 -6.51
C ARG A 470 -18.64 3.19 -7.96
N PRO A 471 -19.36 3.92 -8.86
CA PRO A 471 -18.92 4.10 -10.24
C PRO A 471 -17.54 4.77 -10.35
N TRP A 472 -16.81 4.46 -11.41
CA TRP A 472 -15.51 5.08 -11.68
C TRP A 472 -15.58 6.62 -11.78
N ALA A 473 -16.61 7.13 -12.46
CA ALA A 473 -16.78 8.57 -12.62
C ALA A 473 -16.90 9.31 -11.28
N ASP A 474 -17.63 8.72 -10.31
CA ASP A 474 -17.79 9.30 -8.99
C ASP A 474 -16.47 9.32 -8.21
N TRP A 475 -15.64 8.27 -8.34
CA TRP A 475 -14.31 8.25 -7.77
C TRP A 475 -13.39 9.30 -8.39
N ARG A 476 -13.35 9.37 -9.74
CA ARG A 476 -12.59 10.37 -10.49
C ARG A 476 -12.96 11.79 -10.02
N ASP A 477 -14.24 12.11 -10.00
CA ASP A 477 -14.72 13.45 -9.69
C ASP A 477 -14.40 13.84 -8.23
N GLN A 478 -14.54 12.90 -7.30
CA GLN A 478 -14.17 13.12 -5.90
C GLN A 478 -12.68 13.37 -5.73
N ILE A 479 -11.83 12.56 -6.36
CA ILE A 479 -10.37 12.68 -6.27
C ILE A 479 -9.91 14.01 -6.88
N LEU A 480 -10.41 14.34 -8.07
CA LEU A 480 -10.06 15.59 -8.73
C LEU A 480 -10.55 16.82 -7.93
N ALA A 481 -11.73 16.77 -7.34
CA ALA A 481 -12.23 17.85 -6.47
C ALA A 481 -11.35 18.02 -5.23
N GLU A 482 -10.92 16.92 -4.60
CA GLU A 482 -10.03 16.94 -3.44
C GLU A 482 -8.69 17.60 -3.77
N LEU A 483 -8.02 17.14 -4.82
CA LEU A 483 -6.70 17.65 -5.19
C LEU A 483 -6.75 19.06 -5.79
N SER A 484 -7.88 19.48 -6.38
CA SER A 484 -8.06 20.82 -6.94
C SER A 484 -8.02 21.94 -5.89
N VAL A 485 -8.18 21.62 -4.61
CA VAL A 485 -8.02 22.61 -3.52
C VAL A 485 -6.58 23.14 -3.49
N ALA A 486 -5.62 22.26 -3.66
CA ALA A 486 -4.21 22.63 -3.78
C ALA A 486 -3.78 23.00 -5.20
N HIS A 487 -4.48 22.49 -6.24
CA HIS A 487 -4.13 22.61 -7.64
C HIS A 487 -5.33 23.03 -8.51
N PRO A 488 -5.67 24.31 -8.58
CA PRO A 488 -6.84 24.78 -9.33
C PRO A 488 -6.81 24.46 -10.84
N ASP A 489 -5.65 24.21 -11.41
CA ASP A 489 -5.42 23.86 -12.81
C ASP A 489 -5.44 22.34 -13.08
N LEU A 490 -5.58 21.49 -12.06
CA LEU A 490 -5.53 20.05 -12.16
C LEU A 490 -6.50 19.49 -13.19
N VAL A 491 -7.80 19.85 -13.09
CA VAL A 491 -8.83 19.32 -13.98
C VAL A 491 -8.57 19.68 -15.45
N ALA A 492 -8.11 20.91 -15.68
CA ALA A 492 -7.82 21.39 -17.05
C ALA A 492 -6.63 20.65 -17.67
N LYS A 493 -5.71 20.16 -16.86
CA LYS A 493 -4.49 19.42 -17.30
C LYS A 493 -4.66 17.91 -17.31
N THR A 494 -5.70 17.38 -16.65
CA THR A 494 -5.98 15.95 -16.60
C THR A 494 -6.51 15.44 -17.93
N THR A 495 -5.91 14.40 -18.47
CA THR A 495 -6.36 13.73 -19.69
C THR A 495 -6.94 12.34 -19.43
N ALA A 496 -6.42 11.66 -18.42
CA ALA A 496 -6.90 10.33 -18.06
C ALA A 496 -6.77 10.08 -16.54
N VAL A 497 -7.64 9.23 -16.01
CA VAL A 497 -7.61 8.73 -14.63
C VAL A 497 -7.87 7.24 -14.63
N ASP A 498 -6.87 6.45 -14.24
CA ASP A 498 -7.02 5.01 -14.04
C ASP A 498 -7.05 4.69 -12.55
N ILE A 499 -7.95 3.82 -12.13
CA ILE A 499 -8.18 3.49 -10.72
C ILE A 499 -8.02 1.99 -10.49
N THR A 500 -7.09 1.61 -9.61
CA THR A 500 -6.91 0.24 -9.14
C THR A 500 -7.53 0.09 -7.76
N ARG A 501 -8.35 -0.97 -7.57
CA ARG A 501 -9.07 -1.24 -6.33
C ARG A 501 -8.57 -2.52 -5.67
N TYR A 502 -8.23 -2.40 -4.39
CA TYR A 502 -7.80 -3.54 -3.58
C TYR A 502 -8.80 -3.77 -2.44
N GLY A 503 -9.64 -4.80 -2.53
CA GLY A 503 -10.63 -5.11 -1.49
C GLY A 503 -10.01 -5.65 -0.19
N HIS A 504 -8.80 -6.21 -0.24
CA HIS A 504 -8.06 -6.80 0.87
C HIS A 504 -6.58 -6.44 0.74
N ALA A 505 -6.26 -5.14 0.74
CA ALA A 505 -4.93 -4.65 0.44
C ALA A 505 -3.91 -4.96 1.53
N MET A 506 -4.23 -4.60 2.77
CA MET A 506 -3.29 -4.64 3.89
C MET A 506 -3.93 -5.23 5.13
N ALA A 507 -3.19 -6.11 5.82
CA ALA A 507 -3.56 -6.54 7.16
C ALA A 507 -3.43 -5.35 8.13
N VAL A 508 -4.45 -5.15 8.98
CA VAL A 508 -4.53 -4.04 9.94
C VAL A 508 -4.16 -4.53 11.34
N PRO A 509 -3.16 -3.94 12.01
CA PRO A 509 -2.73 -4.34 13.35
C PRO A 509 -3.70 -3.79 14.42
N ILE A 510 -4.88 -4.42 14.52
CA ILE A 510 -5.91 -4.06 15.51
C ILE A 510 -5.53 -4.50 16.92
N PRO A 511 -6.13 -3.93 17.98
CA PRO A 511 -5.94 -4.40 19.34
C PRO A 511 -6.25 -5.90 19.50
N SER A 512 -5.37 -6.61 20.21
CA SER A 512 -5.52 -8.04 20.50
C SER A 512 -5.54 -8.28 22.00
N ALA A 513 -6.60 -8.91 22.49
CA ALA A 513 -6.76 -9.24 23.92
C ALA A 513 -5.65 -10.18 24.44
N ASN A 514 -5.04 -10.96 23.57
CA ASN A 514 -3.94 -11.85 23.93
C ASN A 514 -2.58 -11.13 24.04
N GLY A 515 -2.53 -9.82 23.75
CA GLY A 515 -1.31 -9.02 23.76
C GLY A 515 -0.24 -9.51 22.76
N GLN A 516 -0.64 -10.23 21.72
CA GLN A 516 0.24 -10.75 20.68
C GLN A 516 0.14 -9.93 19.40
N ILE A 517 1.28 -9.66 18.78
CA ILE A 517 1.37 -9.08 17.45
C ILE A 517 1.48 -10.25 16.48
N GLY A 518 0.69 -10.21 15.41
CA GLY A 518 0.69 -11.27 14.41
C GLY A 518 0.20 -12.61 14.95
N PHE A 519 0.44 -13.64 14.15
CA PHE A 519 -0.10 -14.99 14.38
C PHE A 519 1.01 -16.04 14.57
N TRP A 520 2.23 -15.58 14.87
CA TRP A 520 3.36 -16.45 15.12
C TRP A 520 3.24 -17.12 16.49
N THR A 521 3.32 -18.44 16.53
CA THR A 521 3.49 -19.15 17.81
C THR A 521 4.95 -19.04 18.24
N ALA A 522 5.22 -18.35 19.33
CA ALA A 522 6.54 -18.36 19.95
C ALA A 522 6.85 -19.80 20.38
N SER A 523 7.82 -20.43 19.74
CA SER A 523 8.40 -21.67 20.28
C SER A 523 9.16 -21.30 21.54
N ASN A 524 8.72 -21.79 22.70
CA ASN A 524 9.39 -21.62 24.01
C ASN A 524 10.87 -22.07 24.03
N LYS A 525 11.35 -22.76 22.99
CA LYS A 525 12.75 -23.15 22.83
C LYS A 525 13.67 -22.01 22.37
N ARG A 526 13.13 -20.88 21.89
CA ARG A 526 13.93 -19.79 21.31
C ARG A 526 14.62 -18.90 22.33
N GLU A 527 14.10 -18.80 23.54
CA GLU A 527 14.70 -18.02 24.63
C GLU A 527 16.08 -18.57 25.08
N GLN A 528 16.33 -19.84 24.82
CA GLN A 528 17.58 -20.54 25.20
C GLN A 528 18.66 -20.47 24.11
N LEU A 529 18.40 -19.90 22.95
CA LEU A 529 19.34 -19.85 21.83
C LEU A 529 20.27 -18.62 21.91
N SER A 530 21.52 -18.78 21.48
CA SER A 530 22.45 -17.68 21.29
C SER A 530 21.96 -16.69 20.20
N LYS A 531 22.50 -15.44 20.17
CA LYS A 531 22.14 -14.41 19.18
C LYS A 531 22.29 -14.94 17.74
N LYS A 532 23.34 -15.71 17.44
CA LYS A 532 23.61 -16.31 16.13
C LYS A 532 22.61 -17.41 15.79
N GLU A 533 22.26 -18.24 16.75
CA GLU A 533 21.26 -19.30 16.58
C GLU A 533 19.84 -18.73 16.45
N ARG A 534 19.53 -17.60 17.12
CA ARG A 534 18.25 -16.89 16.96
C ARG A 534 18.09 -16.28 15.57
N LEU A 535 19.17 -15.76 14.98
CA LEU A 535 19.18 -15.28 13.60
C LEU A 535 18.99 -16.41 12.57
N LEU A 536 19.50 -17.60 12.89
CA LEU A 536 19.38 -18.80 12.05
C LEU A 536 18.07 -19.57 12.29
N SER A 537 17.44 -19.39 13.45
CA SER A 537 16.22 -20.10 13.86
C SER A 537 14.97 -19.21 13.77
N ARG A 538 14.72 -18.61 12.61
CA ARG A 538 13.48 -17.87 12.37
C ARG A 538 12.27 -18.78 12.62
N PRO A 539 11.16 -18.27 13.22
CA PRO A 539 9.96 -19.06 13.33
C PRO A 539 9.47 -19.38 11.93
N THR A 540 9.75 -20.56 11.46
CA THR A 540 9.16 -21.05 10.24
C THR A 540 7.79 -21.60 10.58
N LEU A 541 6.74 -21.00 10.00
CA LEU A 541 5.41 -21.61 10.02
C LEU A 541 5.42 -22.81 9.07
N THR A 542 5.83 -23.93 9.62
CA THR A 542 5.88 -25.19 8.90
C THR A 542 4.84 -26.15 9.49
N TRP A 543 4.03 -26.73 8.64
CA TRP A 543 3.13 -27.80 8.99
C TRP A 543 3.35 -28.95 8.01
N GLU A 544 4.02 -29.98 8.49
CA GLU A 544 4.46 -31.15 7.74
C GLU A 544 5.29 -30.78 6.49
N ARG A 545 4.71 -30.79 5.29
CA ARG A 545 5.36 -30.45 4.02
C ARG A 545 5.01 -29.06 3.48
N LEU A 546 4.16 -28.32 4.22
CA LEU A 546 3.76 -26.97 3.88
C LEU A 546 4.55 -25.95 4.68
N HIS A 547 5.06 -24.93 4.03
CA HIS A 547 5.73 -23.78 4.59
C HIS A 547 4.91 -22.55 4.28
N PHE A 548 4.51 -21.79 5.30
CA PHE A 548 3.69 -20.59 5.10
C PHE A 548 4.56 -19.35 5.06
N ALA A 549 4.30 -18.46 4.10
CA ALA A 549 4.98 -17.19 3.91
C ALA A 549 3.98 -16.13 3.45
N HIS A 550 3.86 -15.04 4.15
CA HIS A 550 3.08 -13.84 3.79
C HIS A 550 3.20 -12.80 4.89
N SER A 551 3.14 -11.50 4.55
CA SER A 551 3.12 -10.42 5.55
C SER A 551 1.94 -10.51 6.55
N ASP A 552 0.81 -11.08 6.15
CA ASP A 552 -0.36 -11.28 7.02
C ASP A 552 -0.02 -11.98 8.34
N TRP A 553 0.98 -12.85 8.35
CA TRP A 553 1.41 -13.54 9.55
C TRP A 553 1.97 -12.59 10.60
N ALA A 554 2.55 -11.46 10.18
CA ALA A 554 3.01 -10.40 11.09
C ALA A 554 1.84 -9.54 11.61
N GLY A 555 0.64 -9.66 11.02
CA GLY A 555 -0.54 -8.88 11.38
C GLY A 555 -0.58 -7.47 10.77
N TYR A 556 0.38 -7.13 9.92
CA TYR A 556 0.41 -5.90 9.11
C TYR A 556 1.26 -6.13 7.84
N SER A 557 1.16 -5.21 6.88
CA SER A 557 1.68 -5.44 5.53
C SER A 557 2.66 -4.36 5.11
N VAL A 558 3.95 -4.67 5.23
CA VAL A 558 5.06 -3.88 4.67
C VAL A 558 5.99 -4.81 3.89
N PHE A 559 6.88 -4.24 3.07
CA PHE A 559 7.76 -5.01 2.19
C PHE A 559 8.68 -5.95 2.98
N GLU A 560 9.29 -5.46 4.05
CA GLU A 560 10.24 -6.19 4.90
C GLU A 560 9.61 -7.39 5.61
N GLU A 561 8.33 -7.31 5.94
CA GLU A 561 7.57 -8.43 6.51
C GLU A 561 7.21 -9.49 5.47
N ALA A 562 6.97 -9.08 4.23
CA ALA A 562 6.64 -9.97 3.14
C ALA A 562 7.88 -10.69 2.60
N PHE A 563 9.02 -9.98 2.49
CA PHE A 563 10.30 -10.45 1.94
C PHE A 563 11.08 -11.30 2.94
#